data_1e14f5c04aca08afd86d50388f06caf4
#
_entry.id   1e14f5c04aca08afd86d50388f06caf4
#
_cell.length_a   1.000
_cell.length_b   1.000
_cell.length_c   1.000
_cell.angle_alpha   90.00
_cell.angle_beta   90.00
_cell.angle_gamma   90.00
#
_symmetry.space_group_name_H-M   'P 1'
#
loop_
_entity.id
_entity.type
_entity.pdbx_description
1 polymer ?
#
loop_
_entity_poly.entity_id
_entity_poly.type
_entity_poly.pdbx_seq_one_letter_code
_entity_poly.pdbx_strand_id
1 'polypeptide(L)'
;MKLFINMLIEWQGNTELYIERVLWIDSSGTDVATIDIISPNALPVFRKSIEIEAALTSGDAQVLEVDPYAVLLRPENEIAEKHRQRRDAAWEVISTLVEDTTGQIFYSHGRGALLNAHEEKTGWTKKTIYKFLRRYWQGGQTKNALLPLYDKCGGKGKERQSSTGVKRGRPSRLTNVTDLPTGVNVDAAVREKFGRGIRLFYETAEQKTLQDAYQKTLEKFFHKGYDKLPDGTFVPFLPPADELPSFGQFRYWYEKERNVTQALSAREGKRRYNLRHREILGDSTQMAFGPGSVYQIDATIGDIYLVSSLDRARIIGRPVIYVVIDVFSRLIVGMSVTLEGPSWVGAMQALENAASDKVIFCQEYGIEITEEDWGSYHLPEIILADRGELEGYNADNLVNALNIRISNTPPYRADWKAIVERNFRLSNEKFIHWAPGAVYKTRQRGDADYRLDAVLDLHQFRKLMILSILDHNKDHRMDWYRMDEFMIREHVDPYPIDLWNWGIRNRVGHLRTVTPDILRLNLL
;
A
#
# COMPACT_ATOMS: atom_id res chain seq x y z
N MET A 1 12.92 50.40 16.48
CA MET A 1 13.27 48.92 16.43
C MET A 1 14.69 48.81 15.89
N LYS A 2 15.58 48.00 16.49
CA LYS A 2 16.98 47.91 16.04
C LYS A 2 17.07 46.98 14.83
N LEU A 3 17.63 47.46 13.72
CA LEU A 3 17.86 46.67 12.52
C LEU A 3 19.00 45.66 12.73
N PHE A 4 18.89 44.49 12.11
CA PHE A 4 19.94 43.47 12.14
C PHE A 4 20.07 42.76 10.78
N ILE A 5 21.24 42.17 10.52
CA ILE A 5 21.54 41.45 9.28
C ILE A 5 20.59 40.24 9.12
N ASN A 6 20.12 40.02 7.92
CA ASN A 6 19.12 39.00 7.51
C ASN A 6 17.68 39.29 7.97
N MET A 7 17.39 40.44 8.59
CA MET A 7 16.01 40.86 8.84
C MET A 7 15.24 40.98 7.52
N LEU A 8 14.01 40.48 7.50
CA LEU A 8 13.12 40.62 6.36
C LEU A 8 12.08 41.71 6.62
N ILE A 9 11.92 42.59 5.64
CA ILE A 9 11.02 43.74 5.70
C ILE A 9 10.05 43.63 4.54
N GLU A 10 8.78 43.45 4.84
CA GLU A 10 7.69 43.50 3.88
C GLU A 10 7.12 44.90 3.79
N TRP A 11 7.12 45.50 2.60
CA TRP A 11 6.64 46.83 2.34
C TRP A 11 5.17 46.83 1.96
N GLN A 12 4.38 47.64 2.64
CA GLN A 12 2.95 47.79 2.39
C GLN A 12 2.73 48.86 1.31
N GLY A 13 1.67 48.75 0.52
CA GLY A 13 1.27 49.78 -0.44
C GLY A 13 1.66 49.56 -1.91
N ASN A 14 2.42 48.52 -2.23
CA ASN A 14 2.66 48.09 -3.61
C ASN A 14 1.57 47.12 -4.09
N THR A 15 1.20 47.21 -5.37
CA THR A 15 0.27 46.26 -6.01
C THR A 15 0.84 44.83 -6.09
N GLU A 16 2.16 44.69 -5.96
CA GLU A 16 2.87 43.43 -5.94
C GLU A 16 3.60 43.24 -4.60
N LEU A 17 3.72 42.00 -4.15
CA LEU A 17 4.44 41.65 -2.93
C LEU A 17 5.91 42.05 -3.04
N TYR A 18 6.40 42.92 -2.14
CA TYR A 18 7.76 43.44 -2.14
C TYR A 18 8.40 43.22 -0.77
N ILE A 19 9.40 42.32 -0.72
CA ILE A 19 10.09 41.93 0.51
C ILE A 19 11.58 42.16 0.34
N GLU A 20 12.18 42.92 1.23
CA GLU A 20 13.62 43.17 1.26
C GLU A 20 14.30 42.45 2.41
N ARG A 21 15.49 41.92 2.15
CA ARG A 21 16.39 41.36 3.18
C ARG A 21 17.52 42.36 3.45
N VAL A 22 17.79 42.62 4.72
CA VAL A 22 18.94 43.39 5.16
C VAL A 22 20.22 42.57 4.99
N LEU A 23 21.15 43.04 4.17
CA LEU A 23 22.41 42.35 3.87
C LEU A 23 23.59 42.87 4.71
N TRP A 24 23.63 44.17 4.93
CA TRP A 24 24.76 44.79 5.61
C TRP A 24 24.31 46.13 6.21
N ILE A 25 24.93 46.51 7.32
CA ILE A 25 24.73 47.76 8.01
C ILE A 25 26.10 48.37 8.23
N ASP A 26 26.27 49.65 7.90
CA ASP A 26 27.55 50.33 8.08
C ASP A 26 27.92 50.50 9.57
N SER A 27 29.17 50.81 9.84
CA SER A 27 29.68 50.96 11.22
C SER A 27 29.03 52.08 12.01
N SER A 28 28.46 53.07 11.31
CA SER A 28 27.72 54.21 11.95
C SER A 28 26.25 53.84 12.17
N GLY A 29 25.76 52.77 11.59
CA GLY A 29 24.36 52.37 11.64
C GLY A 29 23.40 53.22 10.79
N THR A 30 23.92 54.03 9.89
CA THR A 30 23.14 54.99 9.08
C THR A 30 22.76 54.43 7.72
N ASP A 31 23.65 53.67 7.08
CA ASP A 31 23.45 53.13 5.75
C ASP A 31 23.24 51.62 5.83
N VAL A 32 22.15 51.14 5.20
CA VAL A 32 21.74 49.74 5.20
C VAL A 32 21.64 49.24 3.75
N ALA A 33 22.39 48.20 3.42
CA ALA A 33 22.25 47.54 2.15
C ALA A 33 21.13 46.48 2.24
N THR A 34 20.13 46.56 1.36
CA THR A 34 19.01 45.65 1.28
C THR A 34 18.93 45.00 -0.10
N ILE A 35 18.24 43.89 -0.23
CA ILE A 35 17.94 43.22 -1.52
C ILE A 35 16.51 42.71 -1.56
N ASP A 36 15.83 42.94 -2.65
CA ASP A 36 14.54 42.30 -2.93
C ASP A 36 14.71 40.77 -3.11
N ILE A 37 14.00 40.00 -2.30
CA ILE A 37 14.07 38.51 -2.33
C ILE A 37 13.12 37.88 -3.35
N ILE A 38 12.22 38.64 -3.95
CA ILE A 38 11.22 38.17 -4.92
C ILE A 38 11.77 38.27 -6.35
N SER A 39 12.38 39.40 -6.68
CA SER A 39 12.87 39.63 -8.05
C SER A 39 14.11 38.79 -8.37
N PRO A 40 14.09 38.01 -9.49
CA PRO A 40 15.22 37.16 -9.87
C PRO A 40 16.45 37.93 -10.32
N ASN A 41 16.31 39.25 -10.63
CA ASN A 41 17.37 40.10 -11.11
C ASN A 41 17.79 41.18 -10.10
N ALA A 42 17.29 41.09 -8.87
CA ALA A 42 17.59 42.07 -7.81
C ALA A 42 19.09 42.23 -7.57
N LEU A 43 19.47 43.44 -7.26
CA LEU A 43 20.82 43.83 -6.79
C LEU A 43 20.69 44.57 -5.47
N PRO A 44 21.74 44.59 -4.65
CA PRO A 44 21.75 45.37 -3.40
C PRO A 44 21.48 46.84 -3.66
N VAL A 45 20.58 47.41 -2.85
CA VAL A 45 20.20 48.83 -2.83
C VAL A 45 20.47 49.39 -1.44
N PHE A 46 20.95 50.64 -1.35
CA PHE A 46 21.16 51.32 -0.07
C PHE A 46 19.92 52.08 0.34
N ARG A 47 19.56 51.96 1.61
CA ARG A 47 18.53 52.75 2.31
C ARG A 47 19.11 53.37 3.57
N LYS A 48 18.53 54.47 4.03
CA LYS A 48 18.85 55.03 5.34
C LYS A 48 18.12 54.21 6.43
N SER A 49 18.83 53.89 7.51
CA SER A 49 18.24 53.18 8.64
C SER A 49 17.02 53.91 9.20
N ILE A 50 17.07 55.24 9.25
CA ILE A 50 16.00 56.10 9.73
C ILE A 50 14.71 55.98 8.89
N GLU A 51 14.84 55.78 7.56
CA GLU A 51 13.70 55.57 6.66
C GLU A 51 13.02 54.24 6.92
N ILE A 52 13.81 53.19 7.12
CA ILE A 52 13.29 51.86 7.44
C ILE A 52 12.59 51.85 8.81
N GLU A 53 13.22 52.49 9.83
CA GLU A 53 12.64 52.57 11.18
C GLU A 53 11.36 53.42 11.20
N ALA A 54 11.31 54.50 10.43
CA ALA A 54 10.10 55.28 10.27
C ALA A 54 8.97 54.49 9.62
N ALA A 55 9.25 53.78 8.54
CA ALA A 55 8.27 52.91 7.85
C ALA A 55 7.75 51.77 8.73
N LEU A 56 8.61 51.17 9.55
CA LEU A 56 8.20 50.15 10.53
C LEU A 56 7.33 50.74 11.65
N THR A 57 7.54 52.02 12.00
CA THR A 57 6.76 52.72 13.05
C THR A 57 5.42 53.20 12.53
N SER A 58 5.37 53.69 11.28
CA SER A 58 4.13 54.14 10.63
C SER A 58 3.22 53.02 10.19
N GLY A 59 3.74 51.77 10.04
CA GLY A 59 3.01 50.65 9.50
C GLY A 59 3.09 50.51 7.97
N ASP A 60 3.89 51.37 7.31
CA ASP A 60 4.16 51.28 5.86
C ASP A 60 5.06 50.07 5.52
N ALA A 61 5.72 49.51 6.52
CA ALA A 61 6.48 48.28 6.42
C ALA A 61 6.27 47.41 7.67
N GLN A 62 6.44 46.10 7.54
CA GLN A 62 6.38 45.17 8.66
C GLN A 62 7.53 44.16 8.61
N VAL A 63 7.92 43.65 9.78
CA VAL A 63 8.93 42.61 9.87
C VAL A 63 8.28 41.27 9.57
N LEU A 64 8.83 40.52 8.62
CA LEU A 64 8.37 39.20 8.31
C LEU A 64 9.05 38.17 9.24
N GLU A 65 8.28 37.52 10.09
CA GLU A 65 8.79 36.53 11.05
C GLU A 65 9.24 35.20 10.40
N VAL A 66 8.60 34.82 9.32
CA VAL A 66 8.88 33.55 8.63
C VAL A 66 9.70 33.80 7.37
N ASP A 67 10.94 33.32 7.36
CA ASP A 67 11.80 33.39 6.17
C ASP A 67 11.36 32.40 5.11
N PRO A 68 10.99 32.84 3.88
CA PRO A 68 10.64 31.94 2.78
C PRO A 68 11.78 30.97 2.36
N TYR A 69 13.01 31.28 2.79
CA TYR A 69 14.20 30.46 2.54
C TYR A 69 14.62 29.64 3.75
N ALA A 70 13.85 29.60 4.85
CA ALA A 70 14.14 28.81 6.04
C ALA A 70 14.34 27.31 5.71
N VAL A 71 13.69 26.82 4.66
CA VAL A 71 13.85 25.45 4.15
C VAL A 71 15.30 25.12 3.76
N LEU A 72 16.15 26.12 3.51
CA LEU A 72 17.58 25.95 3.21
C LEU A 72 18.44 25.78 4.46
N LEU A 73 17.92 26.10 5.64
CA LEU A 73 18.61 25.93 6.92
C LEU A 73 18.49 24.46 7.38
N ARG A 74 19.09 23.56 6.60
CA ARG A 74 19.13 22.12 6.89
C ARG A 74 20.49 21.70 7.45
N PRO A 75 20.54 20.78 8.41
CA PRO A 75 21.81 20.20 8.87
C PRO A 75 22.49 19.38 7.74
N GLU A 76 23.80 19.32 7.80
CA GLU A 76 24.62 18.67 6.74
C GLU A 76 24.26 17.22 6.47
N ASN A 77 23.86 16.49 7.49
CA ASN A 77 23.46 15.07 7.38
C ASN A 77 22.16 14.85 6.59
N GLU A 78 21.28 15.86 6.49
CA GLU A 78 20.03 15.78 5.73
C GLU A 78 20.19 16.16 4.25
N ILE A 79 21.37 16.68 3.87
CA ILE A 79 21.62 17.13 2.50
C ILE A 79 22.27 15.98 1.71
N ALA A 80 21.62 15.53 0.63
CA ALA A 80 22.16 14.51 -0.25
C ALA A 80 23.53 14.92 -0.81
N GLU A 81 24.48 13.98 -0.89
CA GLU A 81 25.86 14.20 -1.33
C GLU A 81 25.96 14.97 -2.65
N LYS A 82 25.18 14.60 -3.64
CA LYS A 82 25.12 15.28 -4.95
C LYS A 82 24.70 16.76 -4.85
N HIS A 83 23.89 17.11 -3.86
CA HIS A 83 23.46 18.49 -3.63
C HIS A 83 24.54 19.28 -2.90
N ARG A 84 25.27 18.65 -1.96
CA ARG A 84 26.44 19.22 -1.27
C ARG A 84 27.52 19.59 -2.28
N GLN A 85 27.91 18.65 -3.14
CA GLN A 85 28.91 18.88 -4.18
C GLN A 85 28.55 20.10 -5.09
N ARG A 86 27.29 20.22 -5.49
CA ARG A 86 26.82 21.37 -6.29
C ARG A 86 26.83 22.68 -5.51
N ARG A 87 26.46 22.65 -4.24
CA ARG A 87 26.54 23.80 -3.35
C ARG A 87 27.98 24.24 -3.17
N ASP A 88 28.85 23.30 -2.90
CA ASP A 88 30.25 23.57 -2.62
C ASP A 88 30.99 24.11 -3.86
N ALA A 89 30.73 23.57 -5.03
CA ALA A 89 31.20 24.13 -6.30
C ALA A 89 30.67 25.56 -6.56
N ALA A 90 29.42 25.85 -6.19
CA ALA A 90 28.87 27.21 -6.28
C ALA A 90 29.48 28.17 -5.23
N TRP A 91 29.83 27.64 -4.04
CA TRP A 91 30.50 28.40 -3.00
C TRP A 91 31.92 28.79 -3.39
N GLU A 92 32.68 27.91 -4.01
CA GLU A 92 34.04 28.21 -4.52
C GLU A 92 34.04 29.43 -5.47
N VAL A 93 32.97 29.61 -6.24
CA VAL A 93 32.87 30.75 -7.17
C VAL A 93 32.75 32.09 -6.46
N ILE A 94 32.16 32.17 -5.26
CA ILE A 94 31.83 33.44 -4.61
C ILE A 94 32.48 33.60 -3.22
N SER A 95 33.10 32.60 -2.64
CA SER A 95 33.62 32.62 -1.26
C SER A 95 34.52 33.81 -1.00
N THR A 96 35.50 34.05 -1.83
CA THR A 96 36.46 35.17 -1.68
C THR A 96 35.83 36.55 -1.83
N LEU A 97 34.67 36.65 -2.51
CA LEU A 97 33.95 37.89 -2.68
C LEU A 97 33.04 38.24 -1.48
N VAL A 98 32.55 37.20 -0.79
CA VAL A 98 31.62 37.38 0.33
C VAL A 98 32.28 37.38 1.71
N GLU A 99 33.54 36.93 1.78
CA GLU A 99 34.37 37.01 2.99
C GLU A 99 34.93 38.41 3.23
N ASP A 100 34.82 39.32 2.25
CA ASP A 100 35.21 40.72 2.41
C ASP A 100 34.22 41.47 3.31
N THR A 101 34.68 41.83 4.49
CA THR A 101 33.89 42.55 5.52
C THR A 101 33.79 44.04 5.26
N THR A 102 34.49 44.58 4.25
CA THR A 102 34.51 46.06 3.98
C THR A 102 33.18 46.56 3.42
N GLY A 103 32.28 45.70 3.00
CA GLY A 103 30.99 46.04 2.42
C GLY A 103 31.05 46.61 1.00
N GLN A 104 32.22 46.65 0.38
CA GLN A 104 32.40 47.23 -0.98
C GLN A 104 31.58 46.47 -2.04
N ILE A 105 31.32 45.19 -1.85
CA ILE A 105 30.52 44.36 -2.75
C ILE A 105 29.06 44.84 -2.87
N PHE A 106 28.54 45.54 -1.87
CA PHE A 106 27.17 46.06 -1.89
C PHE A 106 27.07 47.38 -2.68
N TYR A 107 28.13 48.18 -2.76
CA TYR A 107 28.17 49.39 -3.58
C TYR A 107 28.32 49.07 -5.06
N SER A 108 27.50 49.68 -5.92
CA SER A 108 27.50 49.39 -7.36
C SER A 108 28.87 49.61 -8.01
N HIS A 109 29.58 50.66 -7.59
CA HIS A 109 30.90 50.99 -8.13
C HIS A 109 31.97 50.02 -7.66
N GLY A 110 32.06 49.71 -6.36
CA GLY A 110 32.99 48.77 -5.78
C GLY A 110 32.77 47.33 -6.31
N ARG A 111 31.51 46.94 -6.37
CA ARG A 111 31.10 45.62 -6.90
C ARG A 111 31.59 45.38 -8.34
N GLY A 112 31.47 46.40 -9.23
CA GLY A 112 31.93 46.31 -10.61
C GLY A 112 33.42 46.03 -10.72
N ALA A 113 34.24 46.73 -9.92
CA ALA A 113 35.70 46.55 -9.88
C ALA A 113 36.08 45.16 -9.33
N LEU A 114 35.46 44.74 -8.19
CA LEU A 114 35.69 43.45 -7.57
C LEU A 114 35.36 42.29 -8.51
N LEU A 115 34.24 42.38 -9.21
CA LEU A 115 33.84 41.31 -10.13
C LEU A 115 34.72 41.24 -11.38
N ASN A 116 35.25 42.38 -11.88
CA ASN A 116 36.24 42.36 -12.98
C ASN A 116 37.52 41.64 -12.56
N ALA A 117 38.08 42.02 -11.42
CA ALA A 117 39.31 41.38 -10.89
C ALA A 117 39.09 39.88 -10.60
N HIS A 118 37.90 39.53 -10.12
CA HIS A 118 37.58 38.11 -9.85
C HIS A 118 37.39 37.30 -11.15
N GLU A 119 36.76 37.87 -12.18
CA GLU A 119 36.62 37.24 -13.50
C GLU A 119 37.99 36.98 -14.16
N GLU A 120 38.87 37.96 -14.12
CA GLU A 120 40.25 37.83 -14.62
C GLU A 120 41.04 36.77 -13.88
N LYS A 121 40.87 36.65 -12.56
CA LYS A 121 41.59 35.70 -11.72
C LYS A 121 41.08 34.27 -11.85
N THR A 122 39.77 34.10 -11.98
CA THR A 122 39.11 32.76 -11.88
C THR A 122 38.57 32.22 -13.20
N GLY A 123 38.40 33.08 -14.22
CA GLY A 123 37.79 32.73 -15.50
C GLY A 123 36.26 32.60 -15.45
N TRP A 124 35.63 32.80 -14.30
CA TRP A 124 34.17 32.75 -14.20
C TRP A 124 33.53 34.01 -14.76
N THR A 125 32.50 33.84 -15.62
CA THR A 125 31.82 35.01 -16.19
C THR A 125 31.00 35.77 -15.14
N LYS A 126 30.95 37.10 -15.26
CA LYS A 126 30.11 37.95 -14.39
C LYS A 126 28.68 37.44 -14.24
N LYS A 127 28.10 36.92 -15.33
CA LYS A 127 26.74 36.35 -15.30
C LYS A 127 26.62 35.20 -14.30
N THR A 128 27.61 34.31 -14.26
CA THR A 128 27.68 33.19 -13.32
C THR A 128 27.89 33.64 -11.89
N ILE A 129 28.80 34.59 -11.68
CA ILE A 129 29.10 35.16 -10.36
C ILE A 129 27.85 35.85 -9.81
N TYR A 130 27.18 36.74 -10.55
CA TYR A 130 25.94 37.40 -10.14
C TYR A 130 24.81 36.39 -9.84
N LYS A 131 24.72 35.32 -10.58
CA LYS A 131 23.73 34.27 -10.31
C LYS A 131 23.91 33.67 -8.90
N PHE A 132 25.14 33.38 -8.50
CA PHE A 132 25.41 32.79 -7.18
C PHE A 132 25.37 33.84 -6.07
N LEU A 133 25.86 35.05 -6.30
CA LEU A 133 25.74 36.13 -5.34
C LEU A 133 24.30 36.48 -5.01
N ARG A 134 23.40 36.59 -6.01
CA ARG A 134 21.96 36.82 -5.76
C ARG A 134 21.36 35.73 -4.91
N ARG A 135 21.63 34.48 -5.23
CA ARG A 135 21.13 33.33 -4.44
C ARG A 135 21.63 33.40 -3.00
N TYR A 136 22.90 33.73 -2.81
CA TYR A 136 23.52 33.88 -1.50
C TYR A 136 22.85 34.99 -0.69
N TRP A 137 22.71 36.17 -1.27
CA TRP A 137 22.08 37.32 -0.63
C TRP A 137 20.59 37.10 -0.35
N GLN A 138 19.85 36.63 -1.31
CA GLN A 138 18.41 36.40 -1.15
C GLN A 138 18.12 35.25 -0.19
N GLY A 139 18.96 34.25 -0.14
CA GLY A 139 18.79 33.02 0.66
C GLY A 139 19.31 33.11 2.10
N GLY A 140 19.69 34.32 2.60
CA GLY A 140 20.07 34.53 4.00
C GLY A 140 21.56 34.42 4.28
N GLN A 141 22.41 34.68 3.30
CA GLN A 141 23.87 34.78 3.41
C GLN A 141 24.52 33.56 4.09
N THR A 142 23.99 32.36 3.80
CA THR A 142 24.53 31.10 4.27
C THR A 142 25.04 30.28 3.09
N LYS A 143 26.00 29.37 3.32
CA LYS A 143 26.49 28.46 2.31
C LYS A 143 25.35 27.64 1.70
N ASN A 144 24.37 27.24 2.51
CA ASN A 144 23.19 26.48 2.10
C ASN A 144 22.22 27.28 1.20
N ALA A 145 22.30 28.61 1.12
CA ALA A 145 21.57 29.42 0.15
C ALA A 145 21.90 29.02 -1.30
N LEU A 146 23.04 28.38 -1.55
CA LEU A 146 23.46 27.89 -2.85
C LEU A 146 22.95 26.50 -3.20
N LEU A 147 22.23 25.81 -2.29
CA LEU A 147 21.63 24.51 -2.55
C LEU A 147 20.68 24.55 -3.74
N PRO A 148 20.67 23.53 -4.61
CA PRO A 148 19.73 23.49 -5.72
C PRO A 148 18.28 23.36 -5.23
N LEU A 149 17.40 24.25 -5.65
CA LEU A 149 15.97 24.27 -5.30
C LEU A 149 15.17 23.38 -6.27
N TYR A 150 15.39 22.05 -6.23
CA TYR A 150 14.69 21.13 -7.12
C TYR A 150 13.21 20.94 -6.79
N ASP A 151 12.80 21.19 -5.57
CA ASP A 151 11.41 21.24 -5.11
C ASP A 151 10.59 22.32 -5.81
N LYS A 152 11.24 23.42 -6.23
CA LYS A 152 10.63 24.49 -7.05
C LYS A 152 10.76 24.23 -8.56
N CYS A 153 11.47 23.17 -8.97
CA CYS A 153 11.66 22.82 -10.38
C CYS A 153 10.59 21.84 -10.86
N GLY A 154 10.03 22.08 -12.01
CA GLY A 154 9.05 21.25 -12.68
C GLY A 154 7.61 21.67 -12.39
N GLY A 155 6.75 21.39 -13.36
CA GLY A 155 5.31 21.66 -13.25
C GLY A 155 4.56 20.39 -12.81
N LYS A 156 4.75 19.89 -11.57
CA LYS A 156 3.96 18.77 -11.07
C LYS A 156 2.47 19.07 -11.23
N GLY A 157 1.76 18.26 -12.05
CA GLY A 157 0.33 18.43 -12.30
C GLY A 157 -0.04 19.53 -13.32
N LYS A 158 0.89 20.36 -13.79
CA LYS A 158 0.59 21.37 -14.82
C LYS A 158 0.77 20.76 -16.22
N GLU A 159 -0.27 20.85 -17.03
CA GLU A 159 -0.17 20.49 -18.44
C GLU A 159 0.61 21.59 -19.19
N ARG A 160 1.65 21.16 -19.90
CA ARG A 160 2.34 22.08 -20.80
C ARG A 160 1.47 22.29 -22.03
N GLN A 161 1.08 23.53 -22.31
CA GLN A 161 0.43 23.86 -23.57
C GLN A 161 1.44 23.69 -24.70
N SER A 162 0.99 23.17 -25.84
CA SER A 162 1.83 23.12 -27.04
C SER A 162 1.86 24.52 -27.67
N SER A 163 3.04 25.03 -27.99
CA SER A 163 3.17 26.12 -28.92
C SER A 163 2.76 25.60 -30.33
N THR A 164 2.14 26.47 -31.11
CA THR A 164 1.64 26.14 -32.44
C THR A 164 2.79 25.58 -33.32
N GLY A 165 2.58 24.42 -33.91
CA GLY A 165 3.55 23.78 -34.82
C GLY A 165 4.66 22.96 -34.18
N VAL A 166 4.75 22.91 -32.83
CA VAL A 166 5.79 22.13 -32.12
C VAL A 166 5.21 20.86 -31.53
N LYS A 167 5.76 19.70 -31.88
CA LYS A 167 5.38 18.42 -31.27
C LYS A 167 5.94 18.27 -29.86
N ARG A 168 5.10 17.83 -28.95
CA ARG A 168 5.51 17.48 -27.58
C ARG A 168 6.11 16.07 -27.49
N GLY A 169 7.09 15.92 -26.62
CA GLY A 169 7.74 14.64 -26.35
C GLY A 169 9.09 14.49 -27.06
N ARG A 170 9.69 13.31 -26.92
CA ARG A 170 10.97 13.00 -27.56
C ARG A 170 10.75 12.86 -29.08
N PRO A 171 11.50 13.56 -29.91
CA PRO A 171 11.47 13.35 -31.37
C PRO A 171 11.77 11.89 -31.72
N SER A 172 11.13 11.37 -32.77
CA SER A 172 11.49 10.06 -33.30
C SER A 172 12.92 10.10 -33.83
N ARG A 173 13.68 9.00 -33.66
CA ARG A 173 15.01 8.91 -34.26
C ARG A 173 14.98 9.01 -35.82
N LEU A 174 13.84 8.64 -36.40
CA LEU A 174 13.62 8.69 -37.85
C LEU A 174 13.34 10.11 -38.38
N THR A 175 12.78 11.01 -37.56
CA THR A 175 12.51 12.40 -37.93
C THR A 175 13.78 13.24 -38.18
N ASN A 176 14.93 12.79 -37.68
CA ASN A 176 16.21 13.45 -37.92
C ASN A 176 16.89 12.99 -39.24
N VAL A 177 16.35 11.97 -39.86
CA VAL A 177 16.95 11.32 -41.06
C VAL A 177 16.06 11.46 -42.31
N THR A 178 14.77 11.71 -42.10
CA THR A 178 13.75 11.79 -43.15
C THR A 178 12.81 12.96 -42.92
N ASP A 179 12.31 13.59 -43.96
CA ASP A 179 11.26 14.63 -43.93
C ASP A 179 9.87 14.07 -43.52
N LEU A 180 9.85 13.00 -42.73
CA LEU A 180 8.60 12.41 -42.27
C LEU A 180 7.89 13.33 -41.27
N PRO A 181 6.56 13.45 -41.37
CA PRO A 181 5.77 14.28 -40.47
C PRO A 181 5.95 13.91 -39.02
N THR A 182 5.98 14.91 -38.17
CA THR A 182 6.28 14.73 -36.72
C THR A 182 5.17 14.04 -35.93
N GLY A 183 4.02 13.70 -36.56
CA GLY A 183 2.83 13.09 -35.91
C GLY A 183 2.03 14.07 -35.05
N VAL A 184 0.93 13.62 -34.47
CA VAL A 184 -0.10 14.44 -33.82
C VAL A 184 0.20 14.72 -32.35
N ASN A 185 -0.09 15.93 -31.87
CA ASN A 185 -0.18 16.25 -30.46
C ASN A 185 -1.55 15.82 -29.92
N VAL A 186 -1.58 15.23 -28.69
CA VAL A 186 -2.81 14.89 -28.00
C VAL A 186 -3.32 16.11 -27.24
N ASP A 187 -4.40 16.69 -27.73
CA ASP A 187 -5.14 17.78 -27.08
C ASP A 187 -6.31 17.25 -26.22
N ALA A 188 -7.12 18.15 -25.69
CA ALA A 188 -8.28 17.78 -24.88
C ALA A 188 -9.33 16.98 -25.67
N ALA A 189 -9.55 17.31 -26.93
CA ALA A 189 -10.53 16.63 -27.78
C ALA A 189 -10.08 15.18 -28.11
N VAL A 190 -8.80 15.00 -28.42
CA VAL A 190 -8.21 13.66 -28.63
C VAL A 190 -8.28 12.82 -27.33
N ARG A 191 -8.00 13.43 -26.17
CA ARG A 191 -8.11 12.74 -24.87
C ARG A 191 -9.54 12.30 -24.57
N GLU A 192 -10.52 13.13 -24.86
CA GLU A 192 -11.93 12.75 -24.70
C GLU A 192 -12.27 11.53 -25.57
N LYS A 193 -11.84 11.52 -26.85
CA LYS A 193 -12.00 10.35 -27.74
C LYS A 193 -11.32 9.11 -27.17
N PHE A 194 -10.13 9.23 -26.58
CA PHE A 194 -9.44 8.13 -25.91
C PHE A 194 -10.24 7.60 -24.73
N GLY A 195 -10.71 8.46 -23.83
CA GLY A 195 -11.52 8.06 -22.68
C GLY A 195 -12.83 7.36 -23.09
N ARG A 196 -13.49 7.84 -24.18
CA ARG A 196 -14.68 7.18 -24.74
C ARG A 196 -14.34 5.81 -25.33
N GLY A 197 -13.24 5.69 -26.07
CA GLY A 197 -12.78 4.43 -26.66
C GLY A 197 -12.40 3.40 -25.59
N ILE A 198 -11.72 3.83 -24.53
CA ILE A 198 -11.37 2.96 -23.39
C ILE A 198 -12.63 2.41 -22.74
N ARG A 199 -13.62 3.23 -22.42
CA ARG A 199 -14.89 2.78 -21.83
C ARG A 199 -15.67 1.83 -22.73
N LEU A 200 -15.65 2.04 -24.04
CA LEU A 200 -16.41 1.23 -24.99
C LEU A 200 -15.73 -0.09 -25.36
N PHE A 201 -14.41 -0.14 -25.39
CA PHE A 201 -13.69 -1.26 -25.99
C PHE A 201 -12.71 -1.96 -25.06
N TYR A 202 -12.23 -1.29 -24.00
CA TYR A 202 -11.27 -1.86 -23.06
C TYR A 202 -11.86 -2.19 -21.70
N GLU A 203 -12.62 -1.27 -21.11
CA GLU A 203 -13.25 -1.46 -19.79
C GLU A 203 -14.58 -2.21 -19.94
N THR A 204 -14.50 -3.44 -20.48
CA THR A 204 -15.63 -4.32 -20.75
C THR A 204 -15.34 -5.75 -20.29
N ALA A 205 -16.39 -6.53 -20.05
CA ALA A 205 -16.28 -7.94 -19.65
C ALA A 205 -15.61 -8.85 -20.71
N GLU A 206 -15.53 -8.40 -21.95
CA GLU A 206 -14.86 -9.12 -23.04
C GLU A 206 -13.33 -9.19 -22.87
N GLN A 207 -12.75 -8.38 -21.98
CA GLN A 207 -11.32 -8.37 -21.63
C GLN A 207 -10.36 -8.24 -22.82
N LYS A 208 -10.77 -7.50 -23.88
CA LYS A 208 -9.91 -7.22 -25.04
C LYS A 208 -8.58 -6.57 -24.63
N THR A 209 -7.59 -6.70 -25.49
CA THR A 209 -6.29 -6.06 -25.26
C THR A 209 -6.39 -4.54 -25.40
N LEU A 210 -5.46 -3.80 -24.78
CA LEU A 210 -5.43 -2.35 -24.95
C LEU A 210 -5.13 -1.94 -26.40
N GLN A 211 -4.44 -2.81 -27.15
CA GLN A 211 -4.13 -2.60 -28.55
C GLN A 211 -5.37 -2.74 -29.45
N ASP A 212 -6.21 -3.75 -29.18
CA ASP A 212 -7.48 -3.92 -29.88
C ASP A 212 -8.41 -2.73 -29.61
N ALA A 213 -8.47 -2.29 -28.35
CA ALA A 213 -9.25 -1.12 -27.97
C ALA A 213 -8.75 0.17 -28.65
N TYR A 214 -7.43 0.32 -28.82
CA TYR A 214 -6.86 1.43 -29.56
C TYR A 214 -7.28 1.40 -31.04
N GLN A 215 -7.17 0.26 -31.70
CA GLN A 215 -7.60 0.13 -33.09
C GLN A 215 -9.08 0.45 -33.27
N LYS A 216 -9.92 -0.12 -32.42
CA LYS A 216 -11.37 0.18 -32.41
C LYS A 216 -11.67 1.65 -32.10
N THR A 217 -10.85 2.29 -31.30
CA THR A 217 -10.95 3.73 -31.03
C THR A 217 -10.63 4.55 -32.26
N LEU A 218 -9.58 4.18 -33.03
CA LEU A 218 -9.26 4.83 -34.26
C LEU A 218 -10.38 4.66 -35.31
N GLU A 219 -10.84 3.43 -35.49
CA GLU A 219 -11.96 3.12 -36.41
C GLU A 219 -13.24 3.90 -36.08
N LYS A 220 -13.55 4.08 -34.79
CA LYS A 220 -14.80 4.72 -34.32
C LYS A 220 -14.75 6.25 -34.32
N PHE A 221 -13.60 6.84 -33.97
CA PHE A 221 -13.52 8.28 -33.65
C PHE A 221 -12.57 9.08 -34.55
N PHE A 222 -11.75 8.43 -35.41
CA PHE A 222 -10.74 9.08 -36.23
C PHE A 222 -10.89 8.80 -37.71
N HIS A 223 -11.92 8.05 -38.14
CA HIS A 223 -12.18 7.82 -39.56
C HIS A 223 -12.60 9.12 -40.29
N LYS A 224 -12.22 9.25 -41.54
CA LYS A 224 -12.65 10.35 -42.44
C LYS A 224 -13.93 10.01 -43.22
N GLY A 225 -14.33 8.75 -43.27
CA GLY A 225 -15.48 8.23 -43.98
C GLY A 225 -15.54 6.71 -43.92
N TYR A 226 -16.40 6.13 -44.75
CA TYR A 226 -16.54 4.69 -44.91
C TYR A 226 -16.42 4.30 -46.36
N ASP A 227 -15.63 3.29 -46.67
CA ASP A 227 -15.56 2.65 -47.99
C ASP A 227 -16.52 1.47 -48.01
N LYS A 228 -17.26 1.31 -49.08
CA LYS A 228 -18.12 0.16 -49.32
C LYS A 228 -17.36 -0.91 -50.09
N LEU A 229 -17.15 -2.05 -49.48
CA LEU A 229 -16.54 -3.21 -50.11
C LEU A 229 -17.50 -3.88 -51.09
N PRO A 230 -17.00 -4.73 -52.02
CA PRO A 230 -17.81 -5.44 -53.04
C PRO A 230 -18.88 -6.35 -52.41
N ASP A 231 -18.66 -6.82 -51.20
CA ASP A 231 -19.60 -7.64 -50.41
C ASP A 231 -20.70 -6.82 -49.70
N GLY A 232 -20.68 -5.50 -49.86
CA GLY A 232 -21.62 -4.58 -49.24
C GLY A 232 -21.22 -4.11 -47.85
N THR A 233 -20.11 -4.60 -47.27
CA THR A 233 -19.62 -4.20 -45.94
C THR A 233 -19.01 -2.80 -45.97
N PHE A 234 -19.29 -1.98 -44.95
CA PHE A 234 -18.68 -0.67 -44.77
C PHE A 234 -17.44 -0.75 -43.86
N VAL A 235 -16.29 -0.33 -44.40
CA VAL A 235 -15.03 -0.28 -43.65
C VAL A 235 -14.64 1.18 -43.39
N PRO A 236 -14.26 1.57 -42.17
CA PRO A 236 -13.87 2.94 -41.88
C PRO A 236 -12.55 3.30 -42.60
N PHE A 237 -12.58 4.39 -43.33
CA PHE A 237 -11.39 4.95 -44.00
C PHE A 237 -10.59 5.80 -42.99
N LEU A 238 -9.42 5.30 -42.59
CA LEU A 238 -8.55 6.00 -41.65
C LEU A 238 -7.59 6.94 -42.38
N PRO A 239 -7.26 8.11 -41.81
CA PRO A 239 -6.21 8.97 -42.32
C PRO A 239 -4.84 8.29 -42.24
N PRO A 240 -3.80 8.83 -42.92
CA PRO A 240 -2.43 8.33 -42.82
C PRO A 240 -1.94 8.28 -41.38
N ALA A 241 -0.98 7.37 -41.09
CA ALA A 241 -0.52 7.10 -39.72
C ALA A 241 0.11 8.32 -39.01
N ASP A 242 0.61 9.28 -39.75
CA ASP A 242 1.18 10.55 -39.29
C ASP A 242 0.11 11.56 -38.82
N GLU A 243 -1.12 11.45 -39.33
CA GLU A 243 -2.26 12.24 -38.88
C GLU A 243 -3.01 11.57 -37.69
N LEU A 244 -2.62 10.35 -37.30
CA LEU A 244 -3.25 9.60 -36.20
C LEU A 244 -2.41 9.65 -34.93
N PRO A 245 -3.04 9.69 -33.76
CA PRO A 245 -2.34 9.51 -32.48
C PRO A 245 -1.78 8.09 -32.38
N SER A 246 -0.56 7.94 -31.87
CA SER A 246 0.09 6.64 -31.74
C SER A 246 -0.46 5.82 -30.57
N PHE A 247 -0.29 4.47 -30.62
CA PHE A 247 -0.62 3.59 -29.49
C PHE A 247 0.11 3.98 -28.19
N GLY A 248 1.38 4.44 -28.30
CA GLY A 248 2.13 4.93 -27.13
C GLY A 248 1.47 6.13 -26.46
N GLN A 249 0.88 7.06 -27.24
CA GLN A 249 0.12 8.18 -26.70
C GLN A 249 -1.19 7.72 -26.05
N PHE A 250 -1.92 6.80 -26.69
CA PHE A 250 -3.14 6.22 -26.15
C PHE A 250 -2.90 5.52 -24.80
N ARG A 251 -1.88 4.66 -24.74
CA ARG A 251 -1.45 3.96 -23.53
C ARG A 251 -1.03 4.93 -22.43
N TYR A 252 -0.22 5.94 -22.74
CA TYR A 252 0.24 6.95 -21.78
C TYR A 252 -0.94 7.66 -21.11
N TRP A 253 -1.92 8.12 -21.89
CA TRP A 253 -3.08 8.83 -21.36
C TRP A 253 -3.99 7.90 -20.57
N TYR A 254 -4.17 6.64 -21.00
CA TYR A 254 -4.87 5.64 -20.22
C TYR A 254 -4.21 5.42 -18.85
N GLU A 255 -2.90 5.16 -18.80
CA GLU A 255 -2.17 4.93 -17.55
C GLU A 255 -2.21 6.15 -16.63
N LYS A 256 -2.24 7.36 -17.17
CA LYS A 256 -2.30 8.62 -16.43
C LYS A 256 -3.68 8.92 -15.84
N GLU A 257 -4.75 8.62 -16.56
CA GLU A 257 -6.12 9.02 -16.22
C GLU A 257 -6.99 7.86 -15.73
N ARG A 258 -6.51 6.60 -15.79
CA ARG A 258 -7.28 5.43 -15.40
C ARG A 258 -7.72 5.49 -13.93
N ASN A 259 -8.96 5.12 -13.69
CA ASN A 259 -9.43 4.72 -12.37
C ASN A 259 -9.28 3.19 -12.26
N VAL A 260 -8.32 2.73 -11.46
CA VAL A 260 -7.99 1.30 -11.33
C VAL A 260 -9.18 0.48 -10.85
N THR A 261 -9.91 1.00 -9.86
CA THR A 261 -11.10 0.35 -9.30
C THR A 261 -12.19 0.16 -10.35
N GLN A 262 -12.47 1.21 -11.11
CA GLN A 262 -13.47 1.17 -12.17
C GLN A 262 -13.06 0.23 -13.31
N ALA A 263 -11.82 0.31 -13.76
CA ALA A 263 -11.29 -0.50 -14.84
C ALA A 263 -11.32 -2.00 -14.50
N LEU A 264 -10.86 -2.39 -13.31
CA LEU A 264 -10.87 -3.78 -12.86
C LEU A 264 -12.30 -4.29 -12.64
N SER A 265 -13.17 -3.49 -12.02
CA SER A 265 -14.56 -3.87 -11.80
C SER A 265 -15.34 -4.05 -13.11
N ALA A 266 -15.09 -3.22 -14.13
CA ALA A 266 -15.70 -3.33 -15.45
C ALA A 266 -15.20 -4.57 -16.21
N ARG A 267 -13.91 -4.90 -16.10
CA ARG A 267 -13.29 -6.04 -16.82
C ARG A 267 -13.56 -7.39 -16.17
N GLU A 268 -13.47 -7.48 -14.86
CA GLU A 268 -13.60 -8.75 -14.13
C GLU A 268 -15.00 -8.97 -13.53
N GLY A 269 -15.80 -7.92 -13.47
CA GLY A 269 -17.07 -7.89 -12.76
C GLY A 269 -16.91 -7.60 -11.27
N LYS A 270 -17.94 -6.99 -10.69
CA LYS A 270 -17.96 -6.52 -9.29
C LYS A 270 -17.67 -7.64 -8.28
N ARG A 271 -18.16 -8.87 -8.55
CA ARG A 271 -17.93 -10.02 -7.68
C ARG A 271 -16.43 -10.38 -7.58
N ARG A 272 -15.73 -10.52 -8.72
CA ARG A 272 -14.30 -10.85 -8.74
C ARG A 272 -13.46 -9.71 -8.19
N TYR A 273 -13.83 -8.47 -8.50
CA TYR A 273 -13.17 -7.30 -7.92
C TYR A 273 -13.22 -7.32 -6.39
N ASN A 274 -14.41 -7.57 -5.80
CA ASN A 274 -14.56 -7.62 -4.35
C ASN A 274 -13.77 -8.77 -3.71
N LEU A 275 -13.61 -9.89 -4.42
CA LEU A 275 -12.85 -11.04 -3.92
C LEU A 275 -11.32 -10.84 -3.98
N ARG A 276 -10.80 -10.13 -5.00
CA ARG A 276 -9.36 -10.11 -5.31
C ARG A 276 -8.68 -8.76 -5.11
N HIS A 277 -9.41 -7.68 -5.29
CA HIS A 277 -8.82 -6.34 -5.45
C HIS A 277 -9.38 -5.30 -4.47
N ARG A 278 -10.38 -5.67 -3.67
CA ARG A 278 -10.94 -4.76 -2.67
C ARG A 278 -9.90 -4.40 -1.62
N GLU A 279 -9.91 -3.16 -1.19
CA GLU A 279 -9.11 -2.69 -0.06
C GLU A 279 -9.53 -3.41 1.23
N ILE A 280 -8.55 -3.95 1.96
CA ILE A 280 -8.72 -4.57 3.27
C ILE A 280 -8.24 -3.55 4.30
N LEU A 281 -9.17 -2.93 5.02
CA LEU A 281 -8.90 -1.87 5.99
C LEU A 281 -8.53 -2.37 7.39
N GLY A 282 -8.54 -3.68 7.61
CA GLY A 282 -8.19 -4.33 8.87
C GLY A 282 -8.07 -5.83 8.71
N ASP A 283 -7.73 -6.52 9.76
CA ASP A 283 -7.69 -7.98 9.81
C ASP A 283 -8.67 -8.54 10.86
N SER A 284 -8.99 -9.83 10.76
CA SER A 284 -9.91 -10.52 11.67
C SER A 284 -9.35 -10.62 13.10
N THR A 285 -8.06 -10.31 13.32
CA THR A 285 -7.41 -10.41 14.63
C THR A 285 -7.76 -9.25 15.53
N GLN A 286 -8.10 -8.09 14.97
CA GLN A 286 -8.47 -6.89 15.73
C GLN A 286 -9.76 -7.08 16.54
N MET A 287 -10.55 -8.09 16.23
CA MET A 287 -11.80 -8.41 16.94
C MET A 287 -11.58 -9.29 18.18
N ALA A 288 -10.41 -9.91 18.32
CA ALA A 288 -10.10 -10.84 19.41
C ALA A 288 -9.21 -10.18 20.46
N PHE A 289 -9.78 -9.85 21.62
CA PHE A 289 -9.05 -9.24 22.73
C PHE A 289 -8.21 -10.27 23.51
N GLY A 290 -8.71 -11.47 23.66
CA GLY A 290 -8.06 -12.56 24.41
C GLY A 290 -8.62 -13.92 24.00
N PRO A 291 -8.14 -15.03 24.61
CA PRO A 291 -8.65 -16.37 24.36
C PRO A 291 -10.17 -16.45 24.53
N GLY A 292 -10.87 -17.11 23.60
CA GLY A 292 -12.31 -17.25 23.63
C GLY A 292 -13.12 -16.03 23.21
N SER A 293 -12.50 -14.90 22.89
CA SER A 293 -13.23 -13.75 22.35
C SER A 293 -13.98 -14.11 21.06
N VAL A 294 -13.28 -14.78 20.13
CA VAL A 294 -13.85 -15.25 18.88
C VAL A 294 -13.24 -16.60 18.49
N TYR A 295 -14.07 -17.60 18.27
CA TYR A 295 -13.66 -18.82 17.59
C TYR A 295 -14.10 -18.78 16.15
N GLN A 296 -13.25 -19.25 15.25
CA GLN A 296 -13.60 -19.56 13.86
C GLN A 296 -13.84 -21.04 13.70
N ILE A 297 -14.97 -21.41 13.10
CA ILE A 297 -15.27 -22.79 12.70
C ILE A 297 -15.42 -22.87 11.20
N ASP A 298 -14.87 -23.91 10.61
CA ASP A 298 -15.01 -24.20 9.17
C ASP A 298 -14.87 -25.68 8.90
N ALA A 299 -15.39 -26.11 7.76
CA ALA A 299 -15.34 -27.48 7.27
C ALA A 299 -14.54 -27.60 5.98
N THR A 300 -13.80 -28.66 5.83
CA THR A 300 -13.16 -29.03 4.56
C THR A 300 -13.30 -30.51 4.28
N ILE A 301 -13.38 -30.87 2.99
CA ILE A 301 -13.30 -32.27 2.59
C ILE A 301 -11.82 -32.65 2.51
N GLY A 302 -11.38 -33.60 3.34
CA GLY A 302 -9.99 -34.05 3.38
C GLY A 302 -9.54 -34.60 2.02
N ASP A 303 -8.35 -34.24 1.58
CA ASP A 303 -7.78 -34.67 0.30
C ASP A 303 -7.20 -36.11 0.41
N ILE A 304 -8.01 -37.04 0.93
CA ILE A 304 -7.64 -38.45 1.13
C ILE A 304 -8.87 -39.36 1.05
N TYR A 305 -8.71 -40.58 0.53
CA TYR A 305 -9.71 -41.61 0.62
C TYR A 305 -9.44 -42.53 1.81
N LEU A 306 -10.53 -42.91 2.50
CA LEU A 306 -10.49 -43.82 3.64
C LEU A 306 -11.10 -45.18 3.29
N VAL A 307 -10.69 -46.21 4.03
CA VAL A 307 -11.22 -47.57 3.92
C VAL A 307 -12.04 -47.95 5.15
N SER A 308 -12.89 -48.95 5.01
CA SER A 308 -13.66 -49.51 6.12
C SER A 308 -12.75 -50.19 7.14
N SER A 309 -13.03 -50.01 8.44
CA SER A 309 -12.37 -50.74 9.52
C SER A 309 -12.71 -52.25 9.51
N LEU A 310 -13.88 -52.61 8.96
CA LEU A 310 -14.35 -53.99 8.89
C LEU A 310 -13.84 -54.73 7.63
N ASP A 311 -13.67 -53.99 6.54
CA ASP A 311 -13.19 -54.52 5.26
C ASP A 311 -12.23 -53.51 4.61
N ARG A 312 -10.95 -53.75 4.72
CA ARG A 312 -9.89 -52.85 4.22
C ARG A 312 -9.85 -52.71 2.70
N ALA A 313 -10.50 -53.59 1.95
CA ALA A 313 -10.63 -53.48 0.51
C ALA A 313 -11.75 -52.51 0.10
N ARG A 314 -12.63 -52.14 1.02
CA ARG A 314 -13.78 -51.28 0.76
C ARG A 314 -13.47 -49.83 1.05
N ILE A 315 -13.42 -48.99 0.03
CA ILE A 315 -13.31 -47.54 0.14
C ILE A 315 -14.63 -46.96 0.65
N ILE A 316 -14.59 -46.18 1.73
CA ILE A 316 -15.77 -45.55 2.38
C ILE A 316 -15.96 -44.10 2.01
N GLY A 317 -14.99 -43.46 1.32
CA GLY A 317 -15.09 -42.08 0.85
C GLY A 317 -14.01 -41.17 1.40
N ARG A 318 -14.25 -39.89 1.25
CA ARG A 318 -13.38 -38.81 1.77
C ARG A 318 -13.96 -38.27 3.08
N PRO A 319 -13.13 -38.02 4.11
CA PRO A 319 -13.61 -37.45 5.36
C PRO A 319 -13.93 -35.96 5.23
N VAL A 320 -14.92 -35.50 5.99
CA VAL A 320 -15.18 -34.11 6.23
C VAL A 320 -14.55 -33.75 7.58
N ILE A 321 -13.68 -32.76 7.57
CA ILE A 321 -12.90 -32.31 8.73
C ILE A 321 -13.46 -30.96 9.16
N TYR A 322 -13.87 -30.86 10.41
CA TYR A 322 -14.18 -29.60 11.07
C TYR A 322 -13.08 -29.20 12.02
N VAL A 323 -12.69 -27.94 12.01
CA VAL A 323 -11.70 -27.37 12.92
C VAL A 323 -12.26 -26.11 13.56
N VAL A 324 -12.08 -25.97 14.86
CA VAL A 324 -12.39 -24.78 15.64
C VAL A 324 -11.08 -24.15 16.10
N ILE A 325 -10.86 -22.89 15.73
CA ILE A 325 -9.61 -22.16 16.01
C ILE A 325 -9.93 -20.90 16.80
N ASP A 326 -9.21 -20.68 17.89
CA ASP A 326 -9.24 -19.41 18.61
C ASP A 326 -8.54 -18.31 17.79
N VAL A 327 -9.24 -17.21 17.55
CA VAL A 327 -8.75 -16.10 16.72
C VAL A 327 -7.60 -15.35 17.38
N PHE A 328 -7.55 -15.27 18.70
CA PHE A 328 -6.48 -14.61 19.44
C PHE A 328 -5.17 -15.41 19.34
N SER A 329 -5.14 -16.60 19.86
CA SER A 329 -3.92 -17.43 19.99
C SER A 329 -3.56 -18.24 18.77
N ARG A 330 -4.50 -18.46 17.83
CA ARG A 330 -4.40 -19.44 16.74
C ARG A 330 -4.40 -20.89 17.20
N LEU A 331 -4.65 -21.15 18.46
CA LEU A 331 -4.78 -22.49 18.99
C LEU A 331 -5.97 -23.20 18.34
N ILE A 332 -5.76 -24.41 17.88
CA ILE A 332 -6.87 -25.27 17.50
C ILE A 332 -7.48 -25.82 18.78
N VAL A 333 -8.68 -25.36 19.10
CA VAL A 333 -9.37 -25.67 20.34
C VAL A 333 -10.30 -26.87 20.22
N GLY A 334 -10.70 -27.24 19.01
CA GLY A 334 -11.58 -28.38 18.79
C GLY A 334 -11.57 -28.91 17.36
N MET A 335 -11.99 -30.15 17.19
CA MET A 335 -12.08 -30.82 15.90
C MET A 335 -13.23 -31.84 15.85
N SER A 336 -13.69 -32.12 14.63
CA SER A 336 -14.53 -33.30 14.33
C SER A 336 -14.17 -33.85 12.96
N VAL A 337 -14.26 -35.16 12.78
CA VAL A 337 -14.06 -35.82 11.49
C VAL A 337 -15.20 -36.80 11.27
N THR A 338 -15.93 -36.59 10.17
CA THR A 338 -17.09 -37.38 9.79
C THR A 338 -16.98 -37.87 8.35
N LEU A 339 -17.82 -38.82 7.95
CA LEU A 339 -17.97 -39.26 6.56
C LEU A 339 -19.22 -38.67 5.90
N GLU A 340 -20.04 -37.99 6.68
CA GLU A 340 -21.21 -37.29 6.18
C GLU A 340 -20.79 -35.94 5.58
N GLY A 341 -21.55 -35.42 4.65
CA GLY A 341 -21.31 -34.08 4.05
C GLY A 341 -21.29 -32.97 5.12
N PRO A 342 -20.81 -31.79 4.75
CA PRO A 342 -20.84 -30.65 5.66
C PRO A 342 -22.25 -30.45 6.25
N SER A 343 -22.35 -30.48 7.57
CA SER A 343 -23.63 -30.48 8.29
C SER A 343 -23.53 -29.77 9.65
N TRP A 344 -24.67 -29.35 10.15
CA TRP A 344 -24.80 -28.81 11.51
C TRP A 344 -24.21 -29.75 12.56
N VAL A 345 -24.51 -31.06 12.47
CA VAL A 345 -24.06 -32.06 13.43
C VAL A 345 -22.54 -32.13 13.50
N GLY A 346 -21.86 -32.12 12.35
CA GLY A 346 -20.38 -32.13 12.32
C GLY A 346 -19.76 -30.89 12.98
N ALA A 347 -20.36 -29.71 12.75
CA ALA A 347 -19.94 -28.47 13.38
C ALA A 347 -20.16 -28.50 14.91
N MET A 348 -21.31 -29.02 15.35
CA MET A 348 -21.60 -29.14 16.80
C MET A 348 -20.71 -30.15 17.50
N GLN A 349 -20.36 -31.27 16.87
CA GLN A 349 -19.37 -32.20 17.40
C GLN A 349 -17.98 -31.56 17.56
N ALA A 350 -17.56 -30.72 16.61
CA ALA A 350 -16.30 -29.97 16.75
C ALA A 350 -16.37 -28.95 17.90
N LEU A 351 -17.51 -28.32 18.11
CA LEU A 351 -17.71 -27.38 19.23
C LEU A 351 -17.83 -28.10 20.57
N GLU A 352 -18.48 -29.27 20.63
CA GLU A 352 -18.49 -30.15 21.81
C GLU A 352 -17.06 -30.56 22.17
N ASN A 353 -16.27 -30.97 21.16
CA ASN A 353 -14.87 -31.29 21.37
C ASN A 353 -14.07 -30.08 21.86
N ALA A 354 -14.36 -28.86 21.39
CA ALA A 354 -13.69 -27.64 21.88
C ALA A 354 -13.89 -27.41 23.39
N ALA A 355 -15.05 -27.80 23.91
CA ALA A 355 -15.38 -27.66 25.34
C ALA A 355 -15.13 -28.91 26.19
N SER A 356 -14.68 -30.02 25.59
CA SER A 356 -14.38 -31.25 26.31
C SER A 356 -12.91 -31.32 26.76
N ASP A 357 -12.66 -32.18 27.79
CA ASP A 357 -11.32 -32.48 28.27
C ASP A 357 -10.49 -33.17 27.17
N LYS A 358 -9.38 -32.57 26.81
CA LYS A 358 -8.52 -33.05 25.73
C LYS A 358 -7.64 -34.24 26.13
N VAL A 359 -7.32 -34.36 27.42
CA VAL A 359 -6.56 -35.52 27.96
C VAL A 359 -7.37 -36.79 27.76
N ILE A 360 -8.64 -36.75 28.19
CA ILE A 360 -9.58 -37.87 28.05
C ILE A 360 -9.81 -38.17 26.55
N PHE A 361 -10.08 -37.14 25.75
CA PHE A 361 -10.28 -37.26 24.32
C PHE A 361 -9.09 -37.91 23.60
N CYS A 362 -7.86 -37.48 23.87
CA CYS A 362 -6.66 -38.03 23.25
C CYS A 362 -6.39 -39.48 23.70
N GLN A 363 -6.72 -39.81 24.96
CA GLN A 363 -6.56 -41.13 25.49
C GLN A 363 -7.43 -42.18 24.76
N GLU A 364 -8.62 -41.81 24.24
CA GLU A 364 -9.46 -42.68 23.42
C GLU A 364 -8.76 -43.12 22.11
N TYR A 365 -7.78 -42.31 21.64
CA TYR A 365 -6.97 -42.62 20.46
C TYR A 365 -5.58 -43.18 20.79
N GLY A 366 -5.33 -43.49 22.06
CA GLY A 366 -4.03 -43.97 22.54
C GLY A 366 -2.92 -42.93 22.38
N ILE A 367 -3.23 -41.66 22.63
CA ILE A 367 -2.29 -40.55 22.63
C ILE A 367 -2.26 -40.00 24.08
N GLU A 368 -1.09 -40.05 24.68
CA GLU A 368 -0.86 -39.51 26.02
C GLU A 368 -0.43 -38.05 25.92
N ILE A 369 -1.21 -37.15 26.52
CA ILE A 369 -0.92 -35.72 26.64
C ILE A 369 -1.17 -35.26 28.06
N THR A 370 -0.63 -34.09 28.40
CA THR A 370 -0.94 -33.37 29.62
C THR A 370 -1.87 -32.18 29.33
N GLU A 371 -2.43 -31.58 30.37
CA GLU A 371 -3.24 -30.37 30.23
C GLU A 371 -2.44 -29.20 29.63
N GLU A 372 -1.12 -29.17 29.83
CA GLU A 372 -0.23 -28.16 29.24
C GLU A 372 -0.07 -28.30 27.71
N ASP A 373 -0.26 -29.49 27.15
CA ASP A 373 -0.10 -29.75 25.73
C ASP A 373 -1.33 -29.28 24.92
N TRP A 374 -2.54 -29.34 25.51
CA TRP A 374 -3.79 -28.89 24.87
C TRP A 374 -4.87 -28.55 25.92
N GLY A 375 -4.63 -27.50 26.72
CA GLY A 375 -5.48 -27.12 27.85
C GLY A 375 -6.71 -26.29 27.49
N SER A 376 -7.33 -26.52 26.34
CA SER A 376 -8.55 -25.81 25.93
C SER A 376 -9.79 -26.67 26.16
N TYR A 377 -10.67 -26.25 27.04
CA TYR A 377 -11.95 -26.91 27.38
C TYR A 377 -13.09 -25.91 27.62
N HIS A 378 -13.10 -24.83 26.79
CA HIS A 378 -14.01 -23.71 26.98
C HIS A 378 -14.76 -23.37 25.70
N LEU A 379 -15.96 -22.83 25.86
CA LEU A 379 -16.73 -22.20 24.80
C LEU A 379 -16.36 -20.71 24.64
N PRO A 380 -16.49 -20.15 23.43
CA PRO A 380 -16.17 -18.77 23.17
C PRO A 380 -17.35 -17.82 23.47
N GLU A 381 -17.07 -16.53 23.46
CA GLU A 381 -18.10 -15.50 23.44
C GLU A 381 -18.77 -15.39 22.05
N ILE A 382 -17.96 -15.45 20.98
CA ILE A 382 -18.44 -15.31 19.61
C ILE A 382 -17.94 -16.49 18.76
N ILE A 383 -18.84 -17.06 17.94
CA ILE A 383 -18.47 -18.00 16.87
C ILE A 383 -18.62 -17.31 15.54
N LEU A 384 -17.55 -17.33 14.73
CA LEU A 384 -17.55 -16.90 13.34
C LEU A 384 -17.62 -18.12 12.44
N ALA A 385 -18.73 -18.25 11.70
CA ALA A 385 -18.98 -19.37 10.80
C ALA A 385 -19.42 -18.91 9.42
N ASP A 386 -19.50 -19.83 8.44
CA ASP A 386 -20.09 -19.52 7.15
C ASP A 386 -21.63 -19.60 7.21
N ARG A 387 -22.28 -18.81 6.35
CA ARG A 387 -23.75 -18.67 6.33
C ARG A 387 -24.49 -20.00 6.15
N GLY A 388 -23.89 -20.98 5.48
CA GLY A 388 -24.56 -22.25 5.23
C GLY A 388 -24.53 -23.24 6.38
N GLU A 389 -23.65 -23.08 7.36
CA GLU A 389 -23.41 -24.07 8.40
C GLU A 389 -24.13 -23.77 9.72
N LEU A 390 -24.27 -22.47 10.07
CA LEU A 390 -24.89 -22.01 11.30
C LEU A 390 -26.08 -21.08 11.04
N GLU A 391 -26.88 -21.33 10.01
CA GLU A 391 -28.17 -20.64 9.76
C GLU A 391 -29.33 -21.57 10.11
N GLY A 392 -30.32 -21.07 10.86
CA GLY A 392 -31.56 -21.75 11.14
C GLY A 392 -31.95 -21.79 12.62
N TYR A 393 -33.07 -22.42 12.92
CA TYR A 393 -33.65 -22.53 14.27
C TYR A 393 -32.68 -23.12 15.32
N ASN A 394 -31.81 -24.03 14.88
CA ASN A 394 -30.83 -24.64 15.78
C ASN A 394 -29.75 -23.66 16.26
N ALA A 395 -29.45 -22.62 15.49
CA ALA A 395 -28.50 -21.58 15.88
C ALA A 395 -29.03 -20.74 17.05
N ASP A 396 -30.35 -20.59 17.19
CA ASP A 396 -30.96 -19.88 18.30
C ASP A 396 -30.71 -20.57 19.66
N ASN A 397 -30.52 -21.88 19.66
CA ASN A 397 -30.18 -22.63 20.88
C ASN A 397 -28.78 -22.29 21.40
N LEU A 398 -27.79 -22.08 20.51
CA LEU A 398 -26.46 -21.61 20.89
C LEU A 398 -26.52 -20.24 21.57
N VAL A 399 -27.32 -19.35 21.03
CA VAL A 399 -27.48 -17.99 21.54
C VAL A 399 -28.23 -18.00 22.87
N ASN A 400 -29.37 -18.69 22.94
CA ASN A 400 -30.27 -18.63 24.08
C ASN A 400 -29.83 -19.51 25.27
N ALA A 401 -29.32 -20.73 24.99
CA ALA A 401 -28.96 -21.69 26.02
C ALA A 401 -27.49 -21.55 26.48
N LEU A 402 -26.59 -21.27 25.58
CA LEU A 402 -25.17 -21.17 25.87
C LEU A 402 -24.63 -19.74 25.88
N ASN A 403 -25.49 -18.76 25.55
CA ASN A 403 -25.16 -17.34 25.48
C ASN A 403 -23.96 -17.04 24.57
N ILE A 404 -23.84 -17.77 23.46
CA ILE A 404 -22.78 -17.61 22.44
C ILE A 404 -23.35 -16.77 21.32
N ARG A 405 -22.66 -15.69 20.95
CA ARG A 405 -23.05 -14.89 19.80
C ARG A 405 -22.54 -15.53 18.51
N ILE A 406 -23.42 -15.68 17.53
CA ILE A 406 -23.06 -16.18 16.20
C ILE A 406 -22.87 -15.00 15.27
N SER A 407 -21.72 -14.93 14.63
CA SER A 407 -21.41 -13.96 13.59
C SER A 407 -21.18 -14.69 12.28
N ASN A 408 -22.07 -14.46 11.30
CA ASN A 408 -21.91 -15.04 9.97
C ASN A 408 -21.05 -14.14 9.08
N THR A 409 -20.15 -14.74 8.33
CA THR A 409 -19.34 -13.98 7.37
C THR A 409 -20.23 -13.44 6.25
N PRO A 410 -20.08 -12.14 5.90
CA PRO A 410 -20.77 -11.62 4.73
C PRO A 410 -20.33 -12.36 3.46
N PRO A 411 -21.23 -12.52 2.46
CA PRO A 411 -20.87 -13.17 1.20
C PRO A 411 -19.64 -12.52 0.58
N TYR A 412 -18.74 -13.35 0.05
CA TYR A 412 -17.52 -12.91 -0.63
C TYR A 412 -16.48 -12.21 0.29
N ARG A 413 -16.51 -12.48 1.59
CA ARG A 413 -15.56 -11.99 2.59
C ARG A 413 -14.68 -13.13 3.14
N ALA A 414 -13.98 -13.85 2.24
CA ALA A 414 -13.01 -14.89 2.60
C ALA A 414 -11.90 -14.39 3.55
N ASP A 415 -11.59 -13.10 3.51
CA ASP A 415 -10.64 -12.46 4.41
C ASP A 415 -10.98 -12.63 5.90
N TRP A 416 -12.23 -12.82 6.26
CA TRP A 416 -12.66 -13.03 7.65
C TRP A 416 -12.38 -14.44 8.17
N LYS A 417 -12.27 -15.43 7.27
CA LYS A 417 -11.96 -16.84 7.59
C LYS A 417 -10.53 -17.25 7.21
N ALA A 418 -9.70 -16.32 6.79
CA ALA A 418 -8.34 -16.61 6.32
C ALA A 418 -7.50 -17.44 7.32
N ILE A 419 -7.81 -17.40 8.61
CA ILE A 419 -7.08 -18.13 9.65
C ILE A 419 -7.36 -19.62 9.54
N VAL A 420 -8.63 -20.03 9.54
CA VAL A 420 -9.01 -21.45 9.50
C VAL A 420 -8.72 -22.05 8.11
N GLU A 421 -8.98 -21.33 7.03
CA GLU A 421 -8.64 -21.74 5.66
C GLU A 421 -7.13 -22.00 5.49
N ARG A 422 -6.28 -21.13 6.04
CA ARG A 422 -4.83 -21.32 6.02
C ARG A 422 -4.41 -22.55 6.83
N ASN A 423 -5.06 -22.80 7.96
CA ASN A 423 -4.79 -23.98 8.78
C ASN A 423 -5.10 -25.27 8.03
N PHE A 424 -6.26 -25.37 7.38
CA PHE A 424 -6.59 -26.53 6.54
C PHE A 424 -5.56 -26.78 5.45
N ARG A 425 -5.09 -25.73 4.81
CA ARG A 425 -4.04 -25.83 3.80
C ARG A 425 -2.74 -26.39 4.39
N LEU A 426 -2.33 -25.91 5.55
CA LEU A 426 -1.12 -26.40 6.23
C LEU A 426 -1.25 -27.87 6.64
N SER A 427 -2.41 -28.27 7.19
CA SER A 427 -2.66 -29.67 7.56
C SER A 427 -2.68 -30.60 6.35
N ASN A 428 -3.29 -30.18 5.23
CA ASN A 428 -3.26 -30.94 3.98
C ASN A 428 -1.83 -31.09 3.44
N GLU A 429 -1.05 -30.02 3.38
CA GLU A 429 0.31 -30.02 2.84
C GLU A 429 1.31 -30.78 3.73
N LYS A 430 1.21 -30.66 5.06
CA LYS A 430 2.15 -31.30 5.98
C LYS A 430 1.88 -32.80 6.22
N PHE A 431 0.62 -33.19 6.31
CA PHE A 431 0.26 -34.53 6.79
C PHE A 431 -0.55 -35.34 5.77
N ILE A 432 -1.64 -34.77 5.24
CA ILE A 432 -2.59 -35.54 4.42
C ILE A 432 -1.98 -35.92 3.07
N HIS A 433 -1.26 -35.04 2.41
CA HIS A 433 -0.65 -35.33 1.10
C HIS A 433 0.46 -36.40 1.14
N TRP A 434 0.99 -36.69 2.32
CA TRP A 434 1.98 -37.78 2.50
C TRP A 434 1.35 -39.14 2.82
N ALA A 435 0.07 -39.15 3.12
CA ALA A 435 -0.62 -40.38 3.48
C ALA A 435 -1.04 -41.22 2.22
N PRO A 436 -1.00 -42.55 2.27
CA PRO A 436 -1.49 -43.38 1.19
C PRO A 436 -2.99 -43.12 0.93
N GLY A 437 -3.37 -43.04 -0.34
CA GLY A 437 -4.75 -42.70 -0.75
C GLY A 437 -5.02 -41.20 -0.83
N ALA A 438 -3.98 -40.35 -0.70
CA ALA A 438 -4.11 -38.91 -0.88
C ALA A 438 -4.47 -38.51 -2.31
N VAL A 439 -5.23 -37.43 -2.44
CA VAL A 439 -5.68 -36.89 -3.73
C VAL A 439 -4.63 -35.94 -4.30
N TYR A 440 -3.98 -36.32 -5.39
CA TYR A 440 -3.00 -35.50 -6.09
C TYR A 440 -3.68 -34.57 -7.11
N LYS A 441 -3.28 -33.29 -7.14
CA LYS A 441 -3.83 -32.28 -8.05
C LYS A 441 -3.45 -32.47 -9.52
N THR A 442 -2.34 -33.15 -9.80
CA THR A 442 -1.77 -33.32 -11.15
C THR A 442 -1.94 -34.78 -11.62
N ARG A 443 -3.16 -35.14 -11.99
CA ARG A 443 -3.43 -36.45 -12.58
C ARG A 443 -3.63 -36.31 -14.09
N GLN A 444 -2.95 -37.19 -14.85
CA GLN A 444 -3.15 -37.32 -16.30
C GLN A 444 -3.98 -38.57 -16.62
N ARG A 445 -4.57 -38.59 -17.81
CA ARG A 445 -5.34 -39.75 -18.30
C ARG A 445 -4.41 -40.94 -18.48
N GLY A 446 -4.64 -42.02 -17.73
CA GLY A 446 -3.82 -43.23 -17.74
C GLY A 446 -3.01 -43.49 -16.47
N ASP A 447 -3.00 -42.54 -15.53
CA ASP A 447 -2.37 -42.75 -14.22
C ASP A 447 -3.13 -43.81 -13.40
N ALA A 448 -2.41 -44.52 -12.51
CA ALA A 448 -3.00 -45.50 -11.58
C ALA A 448 -4.05 -44.84 -10.68
N ASP A 449 -5.07 -45.59 -10.28
CA ASP A 449 -6.12 -45.06 -9.42
C ASP A 449 -5.64 -44.99 -7.97
N TYR A 450 -5.20 -43.81 -7.54
CA TYR A 450 -4.72 -43.51 -6.18
C TYR A 450 -5.71 -43.84 -5.06
N ARG A 451 -7.00 -44.04 -5.38
CA ARG A 451 -8.01 -44.47 -4.39
C ARG A 451 -7.72 -45.87 -3.90
N LEU A 452 -7.08 -46.69 -4.73
CA LEU A 452 -6.69 -48.06 -4.39
C LEU A 452 -5.50 -48.10 -3.41
N ASP A 453 -4.77 -46.99 -3.26
CA ASP A 453 -3.69 -46.86 -2.28
C ASP A 453 -4.21 -46.50 -0.88
N ALA A 454 -5.52 -46.29 -0.73
CA ALA A 454 -6.12 -45.97 0.57
C ALA A 454 -5.96 -47.12 1.57
N VAL A 455 -5.41 -46.81 2.75
CA VAL A 455 -5.16 -47.79 3.82
C VAL A 455 -5.65 -47.33 5.19
N LEU A 456 -5.96 -46.05 5.38
CA LEU A 456 -6.39 -45.52 6.66
C LEU A 456 -7.91 -45.67 6.83
N ASP A 457 -8.33 -46.15 7.98
CA ASP A 457 -9.73 -46.06 8.41
C ASP A 457 -10.01 -44.73 9.13
N LEU A 458 -11.27 -44.47 9.47
CA LEU A 458 -11.70 -43.25 10.11
C LEU A 458 -11.04 -43.03 11.49
N HIS A 459 -10.84 -44.06 12.28
CA HIS A 459 -10.22 -43.98 13.59
C HIS A 459 -8.72 -43.61 13.48
N GLN A 460 -8.02 -44.29 12.57
CA GLN A 460 -6.61 -44.00 12.28
C GLN A 460 -6.42 -42.57 11.72
N PHE A 461 -7.34 -42.13 10.85
CA PHE A 461 -7.31 -40.80 10.31
C PHE A 461 -7.58 -39.72 11.39
N ARG A 462 -8.53 -39.95 12.31
CA ARG A 462 -8.76 -39.09 13.47
C ARG A 462 -7.50 -38.98 14.33
N LYS A 463 -6.83 -40.08 14.61
CA LYS A 463 -5.55 -40.10 15.34
C LYS A 463 -4.50 -39.26 14.63
N LEU A 464 -4.37 -39.38 13.30
CA LEU A 464 -3.44 -38.54 12.52
C LEU A 464 -3.78 -37.05 12.64
N MET A 465 -5.05 -36.70 12.58
CA MET A 465 -5.49 -35.30 12.76
C MET A 465 -5.18 -34.76 14.16
N ILE A 466 -5.37 -35.56 15.20
CA ILE A 466 -5.00 -35.16 16.58
C ILE A 466 -3.51 -34.86 16.66
N LEU A 467 -2.66 -35.72 16.12
CA LEU A 467 -1.20 -35.51 16.11
C LEU A 467 -0.82 -34.23 15.33
N SER A 468 -1.50 -33.98 14.19
CA SER A 468 -1.32 -32.76 13.41
C SER A 468 -1.72 -31.49 14.19
N ILE A 469 -2.77 -31.57 14.98
CA ILE A 469 -3.22 -30.46 15.83
C ILE A 469 -2.24 -30.19 16.96
N LEU A 470 -1.72 -31.25 17.58
CA LEU A 470 -0.70 -31.12 18.65
C LEU A 470 0.59 -30.48 18.09
N ASP A 471 1.07 -30.90 16.90
CA ASP A 471 2.20 -30.29 16.20
C ASP A 471 1.92 -28.81 15.90
N HIS A 472 0.72 -28.49 15.39
CA HIS A 472 0.36 -27.09 15.12
C HIS A 472 0.33 -26.26 16.40
N ASN A 473 -0.31 -26.74 17.44
CA ASN A 473 -0.49 -25.99 18.68
C ASN A 473 0.85 -25.72 19.39
N LYS A 474 1.78 -26.66 19.34
CA LYS A 474 3.04 -26.64 20.07
C LYS A 474 4.23 -26.14 19.27
N ASP A 475 4.34 -26.54 17.99
CA ASP A 475 5.57 -26.37 17.22
C ASP A 475 5.42 -25.40 16.03
N HIS A 476 4.21 -24.85 15.80
CA HIS A 476 3.99 -23.88 14.71
C HIS A 476 4.36 -22.47 15.15
N ARG A 477 5.61 -22.05 14.93
CA ARG A 477 6.05 -20.68 15.19
C ARG A 477 5.44 -19.69 14.19
N MET A 478 4.84 -18.62 14.69
CA MET A 478 4.14 -17.60 13.90
C MET A 478 4.92 -16.28 13.88
N ASP A 479 6.01 -16.22 13.13
CA ASP A 479 6.87 -15.02 13.04
C ASP A 479 6.13 -13.75 12.55
N TRP A 480 4.99 -13.94 11.90
CA TRP A 480 4.11 -12.87 11.42
C TRP A 480 3.08 -12.41 12.46
N TYR A 481 3.00 -13.06 13.65
CA TYR A 481 2.03 -12.69 14.68
C TYR A 481 2.38 -11.32 15.29
N ARG A 482 1.36 -10.46 15.40
CA ARG A 482 1.54 -9.12 15.97
C ARG A 482 1.53 -9.18 17.48
N MET A 483 2.72 -9.23 18.05
CA MET A 483 2.91 -9.15 19.50
C MET A 483 2.61 -7.74 19.99
N ASP A 484 1.84 -7.62 21.08
CA ASP A 484 1.70 -6.33 21.75
C ASP A 484 2.86 -6.05 22.73
N GLU A 485 2.88 -4.85 23.29
CA GLU A 485 3.97 -4.39 24.16
C GLU A 485 4.11 -5.27 25.44
N PHE A 486 2.99 -5.75 25.99
CA PHE A 486 3.01 -6.60 27.19
C PHE A 486 3.58 -7.97 26.87
N MET A 487 3.18 -8.58 25.75
CA MET A 487 3.74 -9.86 25.29
C MET A 487 5.24 -9.78 25.06
N ILE A 488 5.71 -8.70 24.40
CA ILE A 488 7.14 -8.48 24.14
C ILE A 488 7.91 -8.34 25.45
N ARG A 489 7.38 -7.57 26.42
CA ARG A 489 8.02 -7.36 27.72
C ARG A 489 8.11 -8.63 28.56
N GLU A 490 7.12 -9.51 28.43
CA GLU A 490 7.08 -10.80 29.13
C GLU A 490 7.76 -11.94 28.34
N HIS A 491 8.40 -11.62 27.22
CA HIS A 491 9.12 -12.57 26.36
C HIS A 491 8.27 -13.77 25.93
N VAL A 492 7.00 -13.52 25.57
CA VAL A 492 6.11 -14.57 25.07
C VAL A 492 6.56 -15.03 23.70
N ASP A 493 6.71 -16.32 23.51
CA ASP A 493 7.02 -16.88 22.19
C ASP A 493 5.75 -16.97 21.32
N PRO A 494 5.85 -16.72 19.99
CA PRO A 494 4.69 -16.71 19.11
C PRO A 494 4.26 -18.13 18.68
N TYR A 495 4.08 -19.03 19.62
CA TYR A 495 3.45 -20.34 19.44
C TYR A 495 1.99 -20.30 19.90
N PRO A 496 1.05 -21.00 19.22
CA PRO A 496 -0.36 -21.00 19.61
C PRO A 496 -0.60 -21.31 21.08
N ILE A 497 0.09 -22.31 21.62
CA ILE A 497 -0.08 -22.73 23.02
C ILE A 497 0.44 -21.68 24.00
N ASP A 498 1.56 -21.02 23.70
CA ASP A 498 2.15 -20.00 24.57
C ASP A 498 1.29 -18.74 24.59
N LEU A 499 0.78 -18.33 23.43
CA LEU A 499 -0.18 -17.22 23.32
C LEU A 499 -1.49 -17.51 24.04
N TRP A 500 -2.00 -18.74 23.95
CA TRP A 500 -3.18 -19.18 24.69
C TRP A 500 -2.95 -19.11 26.20
N ASN A 501 -1.87 -19.73 26.69
CA ASN A 501 -1.53 -19.77 28.11
C ASN A 501 -1.24 -18.38 28.70
N TRP A 502 -0.58 -17.51 27.92
CA TRP A 502 -0.40 -16.12 28.30
C TRP A 502 -1.73 -15.38 28.36
N GLY A 503 -2.57 -15.56 27.36
CA GLY A 503 -3.88 -14.93 27.28
C GLY A 503 -4.81 -15.34 28.41
N ILE A 504 -4.83 -16.64 28.79
CA ILE A 504 -5.59 -17.15 29.96
C ILE A 504 -5.18 -16.43 31.25
N ARG A 505 -3.90 -16.14 31.44
CA ARG A 505 -3.40 -15.46 32.63
C ARG A 505 -3.66 -13.96 32.64
N ASN A 506 -3.62 -13.31 31.46
CA ASN A 506 -3.57 -11.86 31.37
C ASN A 506 -4.83 -11.22 30.73
N ARG A 507 -5.66 -12.00 30.02
CA ARG A 507 -6.83 -11.51 29.27
C ARG A 507 -8.05 -12.41 29.43
N VAL A 508 -8.54 -12.48 30.64
CA VAL A 508 -9.71 -13.30 31.02
C VAL A 508 -11.04 -12.58 30.73
N GLY A 509 -12.13 -13.36 30.71
CA GLY A 509 -13.51 -12.84 30.68
C GLY A 509 -14.32 -13.26 29.46
N HIS A 510 -13.71 -13.90 28.44
CA HIS A 510 -14.38 -14.32 27.23
C HIS A 510 -14.66 -15.83 27.16
N LEU A 511 -14.02 -16.61 28.02
CA LEU A 511 -14.17 -18.07 28.09
C LEU A 511 -15.35 -18.47 28.97
N ARG A 512 -16.05 -19.51 28.54
CA ARG A 512 -17.22 -20.07 29.27
C ARG A 512 -17.04 -21.54 29.49
N THR A 513 -17.29 -21.99 30.71
CA THR A 513 -17.29 -23.38 31.06
C THR A 513 -18.72 -23.89 31.13
N VAL A 514 -19.01 -25.00 30.47
CA VAL A 514 -20.33 -25.65 30.45
C VAL A 514 -20.13 -27.12 30.74
N THR A 515 -21.04 -27.73 31.52
CA THR A 515 -20.97 -29.16 31.76
C THR A 515 -21.26 -29.94 30.46
N PRO A 516 -20.63 -31.11 30.27
CA PRO A 516 -20.83 -31.93 29.05
C PRO A 516 -22.30 -32.28 28.80
N ASP A 517 -23.08 -32.52 29.86
CA ASP A 517 -24.51 -32.86 29.74
C ASP A 517 -25.35 -31.70 29.21
N ILE A 518 -25.10 -30.47 29.68
CA ILE A 518 -25.76 -29.27 29.17
C ILE A 518 -25.36 -29.00 27.73
N LEU A 519 -24.09 -29.27 27.41
CA LEU A 519 -23.57 -29.10 26.08
C LEU A 519 -24.24 -30.03 25.08
N ARG A 520 -24.29 -31.33 25.37
CA ARG A 520 -24.93 -32.35 24.54
C ARG A 520 -26.41 -32.07 24.35
N LEU A 521 -27.12 -31.70 25.39
CA LEU A 521 -28.56 -31.41 25.35
C LEU A 521 -28.88 -30.22 24.39
N ASN A 522 -27.98 -29.26 24.26
CA ASN A 522 -28.22 -28.05 23.49
C ASN A 522 -27.53 -28.04 22.10
N LEU A 523 -26.54 -28.90 21.87
CA LEU A 523 -25.81 -28.95 20.60
C LEU A 523 -26.21 -30.12 19.71
N LEU A 524 -26.51 -31.28 20.29
CA LEU A 524 -26.82 -32.55 19.63
C LEU A 524 -28.24 -33.02 19.91
#